data_c7a3624c2efc1f7e22fc7af7c44c7e54
#
_entry.id   c7a3624c2efc1f7e22fc7af7c44c7e54
#
_cell.length_a   1.000
_cell.length_b   1.000
_cell.length_c   1.000
_cell.angle_alpha   90.00
_cell.angle_beta   90.00
_cell.angle_gamma   90.00
#
_symmetry.space_group_name_H-M   'P 1'
#
loop_
_entity.id
_entity.type
_entity.pdbx_description
1 polymer ?
#
loop_
_entity_poly.entity_id
_entity_poly.type
_entity_poly.pdbx_seq_one_letter_code
_entity_poly.pdbx_strand_id
1 'polypeptide(L)'
;MSRIAVVPGSFDPVTLGHLDVIARAADLYDTLHVVVVHNPSKSALIPVDQRVMLIEKAIHAAGLPNNIVVASWSEGLLVDYCTQVGAKVVIKGIRNQADVTYETPMALVNRNLAGIETLFMLPEPGHAYVSSSLVRQVAALGGDVRPYVPHVVAEHLDAHSG
;
A
#
# COMPACT_ATOMS: atom_id res chain seq x y z
N MET A 1 5.01 -19.82 16.27
CA MET A 1 5.35 -19.34 14.91
C MET A 1 4.72 -17.97 14.68
N SER A 2 5.52 -17.01 14.22
CA SER A 2 5.00 -15.68 13.90
C SER A 2 4.19 -15.71 12.59
N ARG A 3 3.02 -15.09 12.63
CA ARG A 3 2.21 -14.89 11.43
C ARG A 3 2.59 -13.55 10.82
N ILE A 4 3.14 -13.62 9.61
CA ILE A 4 3.65 -12.44 8.90
C ILE A 4 2.88 -12.29 7.59
N ALA A 5 2.39 -11.09 7.33
CA ALA A 5 1.75 -10.73 6.08
C ALA A 5 2.43 -9.53 5.43
N VAL A 6 2.22 -9.40 4.13
CA VAL A 6 2.74 -8.29 3.31
C VAL A 6 1.56 -7.56 2.68
N VAL A 7 1.54 -6.25 2.82
CA VAL A 7 0.62 -5.35 2.09
C VAL A 7 1.46 -4.60 1.05
N PRO A 8 1.44 -5.02 -0.21
CA PRO A 8 2.22 -4.36 -1.26
C PRO A 8 1.43 -3.28 -1.95
N GLY A 9 2.13 -2.35 -2.55
CA GLY A 9 1.54 -1.34 -3.41
C GLY A 9 2.58 -0.37 -3.90
N SER A 10 2.22 0.46 -4.88
CA SER A 10 3.09 1.55 -5.28
C SER A 10 3.00 2.74 -4.30
N PHE A 11 1.87 2.92 -3.64
CA PHE A 11 1.65 3.97 -2.63
C PHE A 11 2.11 5.35 -3.11
N ASP A 12 1.61 5.79 -4.24
CA ASP A 12 2.05 7.00 -4.92
C ASP A 12 0.89 8.00 -5.17
N PRO A 13 0.37 8.62 -4.10
CA PRO A 13 0.72 8.50 -2.68
C PRO A 13 -0.07 7.43 -1.92
N VAL A 14 0.31 7.18 -0.69
CA VAL A 14 -0.54 6.44 0.26
C VAL A 14 -1.82 7.24 0.51
N THR A 15 -2.96 6.55 0.53
CA THR A 15 -4.29 7.16 0.73
C THR A 15 -4.89 6.72 2.06
N LEU A 16 -6.02 7.35 2.43
CA LEU A 16 -6.78 6.93 3.61
C LEU A 16 -7.31 5.50 3.46
N GLY A 17 -7.64 5.08 2.23
CA GLY A 17 -8.03 3.70 1.95
C GLY A 17 -6.91 2.71 2.21
N HIS A 18 -5.69 3.03 1.79
CA HIS A 18 -4.51 2.21 2.09
C HIS A 18 -4.28 2.12 3.60
N LEU A 19 -4.34 3.26 4.29
CA LEU A 19 -4.08 3.32 5.73
C LEU A 19 -5.11 2.49 6.52
N ASP A 20 -6.36 2.49 6.08
CA ASP A 20 -7.41 1.67 6.67
C ASP A 20 -7.10 0.17 6.56
N VAL A 21 -6.70 -0.30 5.38
CA VAL A 21 -6.30 -1.69 5.16
C VAL A 21 -5.10 -2.05 6.02
N ILE A 22 -4.09 -1.19 6.06
CA ILE A 22 -2.88 -1.37 6.86
C ILE A 22 -3.23 -1.52 8.35
N ALA A 23 -4.07 -0.64 8.87
CA ALA A 23 -4.49 -0.67 10.28
C ALA A 23 -5.18 -1.98 10.65
N ARG A 24 -6.14 -2.39 9.83
CA ARG A 24 -6.90 -3.62 10.10
C ARG A 24 -6.06 -4.88 9.90
N ALA A 25 -5.19 -4.89 8.89
CA ALA A 25 -4.28 -6.01 8.68
C ALA A 25 -3.29 -6.17 9.84
N ALA A 26 -2.79 -5.05 10.38
CA ALA A 26 -1.87 -5.07 11.51
C ALA A 26 -2.48 -5.73 12.76
N ASP A 27 -3.79 -5.63 12.94
CA ASP A 27 -4.48 -6.26 14.07
C ASP A 27 -4.61 -7.79 13.90
N LEU A 28 -4.47 -8.30 12.67
CA LEU A 28 -4.66 -9.72 12.38
C LEU A 28 -3.36 -10.53 12.38
N TYR A 29 -2.21 -9.88 12.30
CA TYR A 29 -0.92 -10.54 12.14
C TYR A 29 0.07 -10.10 13.21
N ASP A 30 1.04 -10.96 13.50
CA ASP A 30 2.08 -10.65 14.48
C ASP A 30 3.02 -9.56 13.93
N THR A 31 3.31 -9.61 12.63
CA THR A 31 4.09 -8.59 11.93
C THR A 31 3.46 -8.33 10.56
N LEU A 32 3.32 -7.07 10.22
CA LEU A 32 2.84 -6.63 8.92
C LEU A 32 3.94 -5.84 8.21
N HIS A 33 4.31 -6.29 7.01
CA HIS A 33 5.22 -5.55 6.14
C HIS A 33 4.42 -4.77 5.11
N VAL A 34 4.52 -3.45 5.15
CA VAL A 34 3.99 -2.56 4.10
C VAL A 34 5.13 -2.33 3.12
N VAL A 35 4.97 -2.81 1.89
CA VAL A 35 6.07 -2.83 0.92
C VAL A 35 5.74 -1.95 -0.27
N VAL A 36 6.53 -0.90 -0.43
CA VAL A 36 6.47 -0.05 -1.61
C VAL A 36 7.17 -0.79 -2.75
N VAL A 37 6.37 -1.35 -3.65
CA VAL A 37 6.89 -2.04 -4.84
C VAL A 37 7.19 -0.97 -5.87
N HIS A 38 8.44 -0.94 -6.30
CA HIS A 38 8.97 0.13 -7.12
C HIS A 38 9.56 -0.46 -8.40
N ASN A 39 9.11 0.06 -9.53
CA ASN A 39 9.67 -0.29 -10.83
C ASN A 39 10.55 0.89 -11.31
N PRO A 40 11.90 0.72 -11.34
CA PRO A 40 12.79 1.81 -11.75
C PRO A 40 12.55 2.34 -13.15
N SER A 41 11.90 1.56 -14.03
CA SER A 41 11.61 1.98 -15.41
C SER A 41 10.36 2.84 -15.54
N LYS A 42 9.54 2.95 -14.47
CA LYS A 42 8.33 3.78 -14.47
C LYS A 42 8.56 5.06 -13.68
N SER A 43 8.03 6.17 -14.20
CA SER A 43 8.03 7.43 -13.46
C SER A 43 6.93 7.40 -12.40
N ALA A 44 7.25 7.90 -11.21
CA ALA A 44 6.32 8.07 -10.10
C ALA A 44 6.17 9.55 -9.79
N LEU A 45 5.06 9.93 -9.16
CA LEU A 45 4.87 11.29 -8.68
C LEU A 45 5.83 11.59 -7.52
N ILE A 46 5.97 10.63 -6.61
CA ILE A 46 6.78 10.78 -5.39
C ILE A 46 7.94 9.77 -5.45
N PRO A 47 9.19 10.20 -5.22
CA PRO A 47 10.33 9.28 -5.14
C PRO A 47 10.11 8.20 -4.09
N VAL A 48 10.67 7.01 -4.32
CA VAL A 48 10.39 5.82 -3.49
C VAL A 48 10.74 6.01 -2.01
N ASP A 49 11.87 6.65 -1.72
CA ASP A 49 12.31 6.92 -0.35
C ASP A 49 11.33 7.85 0.38
N GLN A 50 10.76 8.81 -0.33
CA GLN A 50 9.75 9.72 0.22
C GLN A 50 8.41 9.00 0.42
N ARG A 51 8.05 8.08 -0.47
CA ARG A 51 6.83 7.27 -0.28
C ARG A 51 6.91 6.43 0.97
N VAL A 52 8.05 5.79 1.22
CA VAL A 52 8.31 5.05 2.47
C VAL A 52 8.18 5.95 3.68
N MET A 53 8.84 7.11 3.66
CA MET A 53 8.80 8.08 4.75
C MET A 53 7.37 8.56 5.05
N LEU A 54 6.59 8.85 4.00
CA LEU A 54 5.21 9.32 4.16
C LEU A 54 4.31 8.25 4.79
N ILE A 55 4.49 6.98 4.41
CA ILE A 55 3.76 5.88 5.03
C ILE A 55 4.12 5.77 6.51
N GLU A 56 5.42 5.81 6.85
CA GLU A 56 5.87 5.74 8.24
C GLU A 56 5.29 6.87 9.08
N LYS A 57 5.31 8.08 8.57
CA LYS A 57 4.74 9.24 9.26
C LYS A 57 3.24 9.13 9.42
N ALA A 58 2.53 8.64 8.39
CA ALA A 58 1.08 8.46 8.44
C ALA A 58 0.69 7.41 9.49
N ILE A 59 1.42 6.30 9.55
CA ILE A 59 1.23 5.23 10.55
C ILE A 59 1.42 5.79 11.96
N HIS A 60 2.50 6.54 12.17
CA HIS A 60 2.80 7.14 13.48
C HIS A 60 1.72 8.14 13.89
N ALA A 61 1.34 9.05 12.99
CA ALA A 61 0.33 10.08 13.27
C ALA A 61 -1.06 9.48 13.57
N ALA A 62 -1.38 8.35 12.96
CA ALA A 62 -2.66 7.66 13.19
C ALA A 62 -2.64 6.77 14.43
N GLY A 63 -1.49 6.64 15.11
CA GLY A 63 -1.37 5.80 16.31
C GLY A 63 -1.55 4.32 16.04
N LEU A 64 -1.13 3.83 14.86
CA LEU A 64 -1.26 2.42 14.51
C LEU A 64 -0.30 1.55 15.34
N PRO A 65 -0.55 0.22 15.41
CA PRO A 65 0.29 -0.69 16.18
C PRO A 65 1.76 -0.66 15.74
N ASN A 66 2.66 -0.97 16.67
CA ASN A 66 4.10 -0.95 16.43
C ASN A 66 4.65 -2.21 15.75
N ASN A 67 3.78 -3.11 15.29
CA ASN A 67 4.14 -4.34 14.58
C ASN A 67 4.22 -4.17 13.06
N ILE A 68 4.27 -2.92 12.57
CA ILE A 68 4.28 -2.60 11.14
C ILE A 68 5.71 -2.23 10.73
N VAL A 69 6.21 -2.90 9.69
CA VAL A 69 7.50 -2.61 9.06
C VAL A 69 7.21 -2.02 7.68
N VAL A 70 7.80 -0.88 7.37
CA VAL A 70 7.67 -0.25 6.05
C VAL A 70 8.99 -0.41 5.30
N ALA A 71 8.91 -0.93 4.08
CA ALA A 71 10.09 -1.19 3.25
C ALA A 71 9.80 -0.90 1.78
N SER A 72 10.83 -0.84 0.97
CA SER A 72 10.70 -0.77 -0.49
C SER A 72 11.31 -2.02 -1.11
N TRP A 73 10.84 -2.36 -2.31
CA TRP A 73 11.32 -3.53 -3.04
C TRP A 73 11.33 -3.26 -4.54
N SER A 74 12.47 -3.49 -5.18
CA SER A 74 12.64 -3.32 -6.63
C SER A 74 13.49 -4.42 -7.26
N GLU A 75 13.90 -5.42 -6.48
CA GLU A 75 14.92 -6.40 -6.86
C GLU A 75 14.34 -7.69 -7.43
N GLY A 76 13.11 -7.69 -7.89
CA GLY A 76 12.51 -8.88 -8.48
C GLY A 76 11.04 -9.04 -8.11
N LEU A 77 10.61 -10.29 -8.02
CA LEU A 77 9.21 -10.61 -7.74
C LEU A 77 8.86 -10.32 -6.29
N LEU A 78 7.61 -9.93 -6.06
CA LEU A 78 7.10 -9.71 -4.69
C LEU A 78 7.24 -10.96 -3.83
N VAL A 79 7.05 -12.15 -4.41
CA VAL A 79 7.17 -13.42 -3.68
C VAL A 79 8.59 -13.65 -3.14
N ASP A 80 9.59 -13.07 -3.78
CA ASP A 80 10.98 -13.14 -3.28
C ASP A 80 11.10 -12.38 -1.97
N TYR A 81 10.51 -11.19 -1.91
CA TYR A 81 10.43 -10.43 -0.66
C TYR A 81 9.68 -11.22 0.42
N CYS A 82 8.51 -11.76 0.08
CA CYS A 82 7.70 -12.54 1.02
C CYS A 82 8.49 -13.72 1.59
N THR A 83 9.19 -14.44 0.74
CA THR A 83 10.03 -15.58 1.15
C THR A 83 11.16 -15.13 2.08
N GLN A 84 11.79 -14.02 1.75
CA GLN A 84 12.91 -13.48 2.53
C GLN A 84 12.49 -13.11 3.96
N VAL A 85 11.29 -12.55 4.13
CA VAL A 85 10.81 -12.14 5.47
C VAL A 85 9.97 -13.22 6.16
N GLY A 86 9.73 -14.34 5.51
CA GLY A 86 8.93 -15.44 6.08
C GLY A 86 7.42 -15.21 6.03
N ALA A 87 6.95 -14.34 5.15
CA ALA A 87 5.53 -14.10 4.97
C ALA A 87 4.89 -15.19 4.12
N LYS A 88 3.67 -15.60 4.47
CA LYS A 88 2.89 -16.58 3.72
C LYS A 88 1.67 -15.97 3.06
N VAL A 89 1.38 -14.71 3.34
CA VAL A 89 0.15 -14.03 2.92
C VAL A 89 0.48 -12.66 2.39
N VAL A 90 -0.14 -12.35 1.24
CA VAL A 90 -0.21 -11.00 0.68
C VAL A 90 -1.64 -10.50 0.88
N ILE A 91 -1.81 -9.30 1.41
CA ILE A 91 -3.12 -8.68 1.60
C ILE A 91 -3.28 -7.56 0.59
N LYS A 92 -4.38 -7.59 -0.15
CA LYS A 92 -4.76 -6.56 -1.12
C LYS A 92 -6.11 -5.98 -0.74
N GLY A 93 -6.19 -4.67 -0.60
CA GLY A 93 -7.47 -3.98 -0.50
C GLY A 93 -8.16 -4.01 -1.85
N ILE A 94 -9.46 -4.34 -1.88
CA ILE A 94 -10.26 -4.33 -3.10
C ILE A 94 -11.47 -3.44 -2.92
N ARG A 95 -11.69 -2.54 -3.87
CA ARG A 95 -12.75 -1.54 -3.82
C ARG A 95 -13.99 -1.97 -4.62
N ASN A 96 -13.79 -2.82 -5.63
CA ASN A 96 -14.85 -3.22 -6.56
C ASN A 96 -14.47 -4.51 -7.28
N GLN A 97 -15.39 -5.00 -8.11
CA GLN A 97 -15.19 -6.23 -8.87
C GLN A 97 -14.03 -6.13 -9.87
N ALA A 98 -13.79 -4.96 -10.44
CA ALA A 98 -12.68 -4.75 -11.36
C ALA A 98 -11.33 -4.98 -10.67
N ASP A 99 -11.18 -4.56 -9.42
CA ASP A 99 -9.97 -4.83 -8.64
C ASP A 99 -9.75 -6.33 -8.45
N VAL A 100 -10.81 -7.09 -8.15
CA VAL A 100 -10.73 -8.55 -8.02
C VAL A 100 -10.26 -9.18 -9.34
N THR A 101 -10.87 -8.80 -10.43
CA THR A 101 -10.53 -9.30 -11.77
C THR A 101 -9.06 -9.00 -12.11
N TYR A 102 -8.60 -7.79 -11.77
CA TYR A 102 -7.23 -7.37 -12.02
C TYR A 102 -6.21 -8.13 -11.17
N GLU A 103 -6.51 -8.34 -9.88
CA GLU A 103 -5.56 -8.93 -8.94
C GLU A 103 -5.50 -10.46 -8.98
N THR A 104 -6.56 -11.13 -9.44
CA THR A 104 -6.68 -12.58 -9.39
C THR A 104 -5.56 -13.33 -10.14
N PRO A 105 -5.20 -12.95 -11.39
CA PRO A 105 -4.14 -13.66 -12.09
C PRO A 105 -2.80 -13.66 -11.34
N MET A 106 -2.40 -12.52 -10.79
CA MET A 106 -1.15 -12.42 -10.04
C MET A 106 -1.22 -13.20 -8.72
N ALA A 107 -2.38 -13.22 -8.07
CA ALA A 107 -2.58 -14.01 -6.86
C ALA A 107 -2.38 -15.50 -7.12
N LEU A 108 -2.89 -16.01 -8.24
CA LEU A 108 -2.71 -17.40 -8.65
C LEU A 108 -1.24 -17.70 -8.99
N VAL A 109 -0.57 -16.80 -9.68
CA VAL A 109 0.86 -16.93 -10.01
C VAL A 109 1.70 -16.95 -8.72
N ASN A 110 1.43 -16.07 -7.77
CA ASN A 110 2.15 -16.01 -6.50
C ASN A 110 2.00 -17.32 -5.70
N ARG A 111 0.80 -17.91 -5.71
CA ARG A 111 0.58 -19.21 -5.09
C ARG A 111 1.39 -20.30 -5.80
N ASN A 112 1.35 -20.31 -7.11
CA ASN A 112 2.04 -21.32 -7.91
C ASN A 112 3.57 -21.23 -7.76
N LEU A 113 4.11 -20.02 -7.75
CA LEU A 113 5.55 -19.81 -7.68
C LEU A 113 6.15 -20.09 -6.30
N ALA A 114 5.46 -19.73 -5.24
CA ALA A 114 6.07 -19.71 -3.90
C ALA A 114 5.14 -20.15 -2.77
N GLY A 115 3.94 -20.61 -3.08
CA GLY A 115 2.98 -21.00 -2.04
C GLY A 115 2.46 -19.82 -1.21
N ILE A 116 2.52 -18.61 -1.75
CA ILE A 116 2.05 -17.39 -1.08
C ILE A 116 0.58 -17.20 -1.40
N GLU A 117 -0.27 -17.13 -0.38
CA GLU A 117 -1.70 -16.88 -0.54
C GLU A 117 -1.98 -15.38 -0.59
N THR A 118 -3.03 -15.00 -1.32
CA THR A 118 -3.51 -13.61 -1.36
C THR A 118 -4.89 -13.54 -0.71
N LEU A 119 -5.02 -12.65 0.25
CA LEU A 119 -6.30 -12.35 0.90
C LEU A 119 -6.77 -10.98 0.46
N PHE A 120 -8.03 -10.88 0.06
CA PHE A 120 -8.65 -9.61 -0.29
C PHE A 120 -9.36 -9.03 0.92
N MET A 121 -9.13 -7.75 1.17
CA MET A 121 -9.73 -7.03 2.29
C MET A 121 -10.65 -5.93 1.74
N LEU A 122 -11.91 -5.93 2.20
CA LEU A 122 -12.88 -4.94 1.77
C LEU A 122 -12.57 -3.59 2.44
N PRO A 123 -12.76 -2.47 1.70
CA PRO A 123 -12.50 -1.14 2.25
C PRO A 123 -13.63 -0.70 3.17
N GLU A 124 -13.36 0.28 4.01
CA GLU A 124 -14.41 1.08 4.62
C GLU A 124 -15.21 1.78 3.51
N PRO A 125 -16.55 1.82 3.60
CA PRO A 125 -17.38 2.41 2.53
C PRO A 125 -16.99 3.85 2.16
N GLY A 126 -16.57 4.65 3.12
CA GLY A 126 -16.14 6.03 2.89
C GLY A 126 -14.87 6.16 2.06
N HIS A 127 -14.10 5.09 1.90
CA HIS A 127 -12.84 5.09 1.14
C HIS A 127 -12.90 4.24 -0.13
N ALA A 128 -14.06 3.65 -0.44
CA ALA A 128 -14.21 2.70 -1.55
C ALA A 128 -13.93 3.29 -2.93
N TYR A 129 -14.06 4.60 -3.10
CA TYR A 129 -13.81 5.28 -4.37
C TYR A 129 -12.41 5.92 -4.45
N VAL A 130 -11.62 5.88 -3.39
CA VAL A 130 -10.31 6.56 -3.33
C VAL A 130 -9.22 5.66 -3.89
N SER A 131 -8.50 6.17 -4.89
CA SER A 131 -7.31 5.53 -5.45
C SER A 131 -6.17 6.53 -5.56
N SER A 132 -4.94 6.04 -5.58
CA SER A 132 -3.77 6.92 -5.81
C SER A 132 -3.85 7.62 -7.17
N SER A 133 -4.34 6.93 -8.20
CA SER A 133 -4.55 7.53 -9.53
C SER A 133 -5.48 8.73 -9.47
N LEU A 134 -6.61 8.58 -8.76
CA LEU A 134 -7.56 9.67 -8.59
C LEU A 134 -6.93 10.84 -7.83
N VAL A 135 -6.18 10.56 -6.77
CA VAL A 135 -5.50 11.60 -6.00
C VAL A 135 -4.49 12.35 -6.87
N ARG A 136 -3.69 11.63 -7.66
CA ARG A 136 -2.73 12.25 -8.57
C ARG A 136 -3.44 13.15 -9.60
N GLN A 137 -4.57 12.70 -10.13
CA GLN A 137 -5.34 13.46 -11.10
C GLN A 137 -5.90 14.75 -10.48
N VAL A 138 -6.48 14.65 -9.28
CA VAL A 138 -7.02 15.82 -8.56
C VAL A 138 -5.90 16.81 -8.25
N ALA A 139 -4.77 16.33 -7.74
CA ALA A 139 -3.62 17.19 -7.42
C ALA A 139 -3.07 17.90 -8.67
N ALA A 140 -2.95 17.18 -9.78
CA ALA A 140 -2.44 17.75 -11.04
C ALA A 140 -3.33 18.88 -11.58
N LEU A 141 -4.63 18.82 -11.28
CA LEU A 141 -5.60 19.83 -11.70
C LEU A 141 -5.80 20.94 -10.64
N GLY A 142 -5.00 20.94 -9.59
CA GLY A 142 -5.06 21.96 -8.53
C GLY A 142 -6.17 21.76 -7.52
N GLY A 143 -6.79 20.57 -7.50
CA GLY A 143 -7.86 20.25 -6.54
C GLY A 143 -7.35 19.93 -5.14
N ASP A 144 -8.25 19.94 -4.17
CA ASP A 144 -7.95 19.62 -2.78
C ASP A 144 -7.96 18.13 -2.54
N VAL A 145 -6.82 17.55 -2.15
CA VAL A 145 -6.67 16.12 -1.89
C VAL A 145 -6.83 15.74 -0.41
N ARG A 146 -6.96 16.73 0.48
CA ARG A 146 -7.03 16.47 1.94
C ARG A 146 -8.10 15.49 2.37
N PRO A 147 -9.28 15.40 1.72
CA PRO A 147 -10.28 14.41 2.10
C PRO A 147 -9.85 12.95 1.83
N TYR A 148 -8.81 12.72 1.04
CA TYR A 148 -8.46 11.40 0.50
C TYR A 148 -7.15 10.84 1.00
N VAL A 149 -6.30 11.69 1.61
CA VAL A 149 -4.94 11.30 1.99
C VAL A 149 -4.66 11.67 3.44
N PRO A 150 -3.69 11.00 4.10
CA PRO A 150 -3.21 11.44 5.40
C PRO A 150 -2.69 12.88 5.34
N HIS A 151 -2.81 13.59 6.45
CA HIS A 151 -2.42 15.01 6.52
C HIS A 151 -0.96 15.24 6.06
N VAL A 152 -0.05 14.36 6.46
CA VAL A 152 1.38 14.45 6.06
C VAL A 152 1.57 14.38 4.55
N VAL A 153 0.72 13.61 3.86
CA VAL A 153 0.75 13.50 2.40
C VAL A 153 0.24 14.79 1.76
N ALA A 154 -0.86 15.34 2.28
CA ALA A 154 -1.40 16.61 1.78
C ALA A 154 -0.37 17.73 1.91
N GLU A 155 0.31 17.83 3.06
CA GLU A 155 1.37 18.82 3.28
C GLU A 155 2.53 18.62 2.29
N HIS A 156 2.93 17.36 2.05
CA HIS A 156 4.01 17.06 1.12
C HIS A 156 3.65 17.49 -0.31
N LEU A 157 2.43 17.20 -0.76
CA LEU A 157 1.97 17.57 -2.10
C LEU A 157 1.87 19.10 -2.24
N ASP A 158 1.39 19.80 -1.22
CA ASP A 158 1.32 21.27 -1.22
C ASP A 158 2.70 21.89 -1.33
N ALA A 159 3.68 21.36 -0.60
CA ALA A 159 5.05 21.88 -0.59
C ALA A 159 5.76 21.67 -1.93
N HIS A 160 5.33 20.68 -2.74
CA HIS A 160 5.95 20.33 -4.02
C HIS A 160 5.09 20.68 -5.23
N SER A 161 3.93 21.34 -5.01
CA SER A 161 3.11 21.90 -6.08
C SER A 161 3.63 23.30 -6.41
N GLY A 162 4.32 23.40 -7.48
CA GLY A 162 4.86 24.70 -7.87
C GLY A 162 4.65 25.02 -9.32
#